data_2ad3966e0332dde68ea7f43cf624c42d
#
_entry.id   2ad3966e0332dde68ea7f43cf624c42d
#
_cell.length_a   1.000
_cell.length_b   1.000
_cell.length_c   1.000
_cell.angle_alpha   90.00
_cell.angle_beta   90.00
_cell.angle_gamma   90.00
#
_symmetry.space_group_name_H-M   'P 1'
#
loop_
_entity.id
_entity.type
_entity.pdbx_description
1 polymer ?
#
loop_
_entity_poly.entity_id
_entity_poly.type
_entity_poly.pdbx_seq_one_letter_code
_entity_poly.pdbx_strand_id
1 'polypeptide(L)'
;MKYCNYHTHTTFCDGANTAEEMVLAAIQDGCPELGFSGHSYLSFDPSWNMSPSTMKEYQKEVLHLKEKYKDQISVRLGLEYDIQSDCVNPAEYDYLIGAAHCVFKDGHYIPVDLGYAELSQALSLYYDGDVYAFAEDYYKEVAKIYEKTRCQIIAHFDLVTKCIECGLALDIRDPRYRAAAEAALDTLLKAPVLFEINTGAISRGYRTTPYPDEMLLARIADAGGSVILASDSHATDTITYGFDDAMKLVKKYGLNLVSRLD
;
A
#
# COMPACT_ATOMS: atom_id res chain seq x y z
N MET A 1 -11.25 18.41 7.99
CA MET A 1 -10.25 17.88 8.95
C MET A 1 -8.93 17.88 8.22
N LYS A 2 -7.81 18.10 8.89
CA LYS A 2 -6.49 18.01 8.25
C LYS A 2 -5.97 16.58 8.47
N TYR A 3 -5.52 15.94 7.39
CA TYR A 3 -5.10 14.54 7.40
C TYR A 3 -3.58 14.44 7.22
N CYS A 4 -2.95 13.52 7.94
CA CYS A 4 -1.60 13.04 7.61
C CYS A 4 -1.69 11.98 6.52
N ASN A 5 -0.66 11.87 5.69
CA ASN A 5 -0.54 10.77 4.73
C ASN A 5 0.87 10.20 4.79
N TYR A 6 0.98 8.87 4.82
CA TYR A 6 2.26 8.16 4.93
C TYR A 6 2.57 7.31 3.70
N HIS A 7 1.64 7.23 2.71
CA HIS A 7 1.85 6.45 1.50
C HIS A 7 1.84 7.37 0.29
N THR A 8 3.06 7.77 -0.13
CA THR A 8 3.27 8.65 -1.28
C THR A 8 4.54 8.30 -2.05
N HIS A 9 4.45 8.42 -3.36
CA HIS A 9 5.49 8.11 -4.33
C HIS A 9 6.02 9.36 -5.01
N THR A 10 7.19 9.24 -5.64
CA THR A 10 7.88 10.36 -6.29
C THR A 10 8.61 9.87 -7.53
N THR A 11 9.24 10.79 -8.26
CA THR A 11 10.11 10.46 -9.41
C THR A 11 11.35 9.63 -9.06
N PHE A 12 11.58 9.29 -7.80
CA PHE A 12 12.58 8.29 -7.42
C PHE A 12 12.16 6.86 -7.74
N CYS A 13 10.84 6.60 -7.79
CA CYS A 13 10.23 5.35 -8.27
C CYS A 13 9.29 5.67 -9.45
N ASP A 14 8.02 5.45 -9.30
CA ASP A 14 7.01 5.58 -10.35
C ASP A 14 6.03 6.76 -10.17
N GLY A 15 6.26 7.62 -9.20
CA GLY A 15 5.50 8.85 -9.03
C GLY A 15 5.79 9.89 -10.12
N ALA A 16 4.79 10.73 -10.43
CA ALA A 16 4.86 11.74 -11.48
C ALA A 16 5.63 13.02 -11.07
N ASN A 17 5.74 13.28 -9.76
CA ASN A 17 6.27 14.53 -9.23
C ASN A 17 7.51 14.29 -8.36
N THR A 18 8.36 15.32 -8.27
CA THR A 18 9.52 15.32 -7.36
C THR A 18 9.07 15.33 -5.91
N ALA A 19 9.94 14.89 -5.00
CA ALA A 19 9.64 14.91 -3.57
C ALA A 19 9.34 16.34 -3.07
N GLU A 20 10.03 17.35 -3.58
CA GLU A 20 9.76 18.74 -3.20
C GLU A 20 8.40 19.24 -3.67
N GLU A 21 7.97 18.92 -4.90
CA GLU A 21 6.63 19.25 -5.39
C GLU A 21 5.53 18.61 -4.53
N MET A 22 5.74 17.36 -4.09
CA MET A 22 4.83 16.67 -3.17
C MET A 22 4.75 17.37 -1.80
N VAL A 23 5.88 17.81 -1.25
CA VAL A 23 5.89 18.59 0.01
C VAL A 23 5.12 19.89 -0.14
N LEU A 24 5.37 20.64 -1.22
CA LEU A 24 4.69 21.93 -1.47
C LEU A 24 3.18 21.75 -1.64
N ALA A 25 2.74 20.72 -2.33
CA ALA A 25 1.33 20.38 -2.48
C ALA A 25 0.70 19.98 -1.13
N ALA A 26 1.38 19.17 -0.32
CA ALA A 26 0.92 18.81 1.01
C ALA A 26 0.77 20.03 1.95
N ILE A 27 1.69 20.99 1.87
CA ILE A 27 1.58 22.29 2.59
C ILE A 27 0.34 23.05 2.14
N GLN A 28 0.11 23.13 0.81
CA GLN A 28 -1.05 23.80 0.24
C GLN A 28 -2.37 23.17 0.68
N ASP A 29 -2.45 21.84 0.74
CA ASP A 29 -3.60 21.09 1.24
C ASP A 29 -3.76 21.18 2.76
N GLY A 30 -2.75 21.73 3.44
CA GLY A 30 -2.72 21.86 4.89
C GLY A 30 -2.53 20.53 5.61
N CYS A 31 -1.88 19.57 4.96
CA CYS A 31 -1.47 18.29 5.55
C CYS A 31 -0.49 18.57 6.70
N PRO A 32 -0.73 18.07 7.92
CA PRO A 32 0.17 18.35 9.04
C PRO A 32 1.45 17.51 9.03
N GLU A 33 1.40 16.32 8.42
CA GLU A 33 2.56 15.43 8.26
C GLU A 33 2.47 14.64 6.96
N LEU A 34 3.53 14.67 6.17
CA LEU A 34 3.69 13.91 4.93
C LEU A 34 4.81 12.90 5.10
N GLY A 35 4.50 11.63 4.89
CA GLY A 35 5.48 10.55 4.82
C GLY A 35 5.70 10.13 3.36
N PHE A 36 6.96 9.98 2.98
CA PHE A 36 7.34 9.37 1.72
C PHE A 36 7.55 7.87 1.89
N SER A 37 7.14 7.08 0.91
CA SER A 37 7.19 5.62 0.96
C SER A 37 7.50 5.01 -0.41
N GLY A 38 8.46 5.57 -1.15
CA GLY A 38 8.85 5.02 -2.45
C GLY A 38 9.12 3.51 -2.39
N HIS A 39 8.94 2.81 -3.52
CA HIS A 39 9.07 1.36 -3.62
C HIS A 39 10.50 0.87 -3.36
N SER A 40 10.64 -0.14 -2.52
CA SER A 40 11.90 -0.83 -2.29
C SER A 40 12.37 -1.62 -3.52
N TYR A 41 13.67 -1.88 -3.61
CA TYR A 41 14.28 -2.55 -4.76
C TYR A 41 13.79 -3.99 -4.94
N LEU A 42 13.39 -4.31 -6.18
CA LEU A 42 13.08 -5.66 -6.66
C LEU A 42 13.98 -5.99 -7.83
N SER A 43 14.93 -6.91 -7.67
CA SER A 43 15.94 -7.22 -8.68
C SER A 43 15.37 -7.85 -9.97
N PHE A 44 14.20 -8.50 -9.87
CA PHE A 44 13.54 -9.16 -10.98
C PHE A 44 12.65 -8.24 -11.83
N ASP A 45 12.27 -7.06 -11.33
CA ASP A 45 11.50 -6.07 -12.07
C ASP A 45 11.87 -4.63 -11.63
N PRO A 46 12.98 -4.08 -12.18
CA PRO A 46 13.48 -2.76 -11.78
C PRO A 46 12.77 -1.58 -12.47
N SER A 47 11.67 -1.82 -13.17
CA SER A 47 11.05 -0.79 -14.03
C SER A 47 10.29 0.29 -13.29
N TRP A 48 9.81 0.02 -12.08
CA TRP A 48 8.93 0.89 -11.28
C TRP A 48 9.43 1.15 -9.85
N ASN A 49 10.47 0.48 -9.42
CA ASN A 49 11.01 0.60 -8.07
C ASN A 49 12.40 1.23 -8.05
N MET A 50 12.83 1.65 -6.87
CA MET A 50 14.13 2.28 -6.69
C MET A 50 15.27 1.25 -6.77
N SER A 51 16.34 1.57 -7.51
CA SER A 51 17.60 0.83 -7.40
C SER A 51 18.26 1.09 -6.04
N PRO A 52 19.24 0.27 -5.61
CA PRO A 52 19.99 0.53 -4.38
C PRO A 52 20.69 1.88 -4.34
N SER A 53 21.13 2.42 -5.49
CA SER A 53 21.69 3.78 -5.59
C SER A 53 20.60 4.84 -5.47
N THR A 54 19.47 4.66 -6.16
CA THR A 54 18.34 5.59 -6.13
C THR A 54 17.71 5.65 -4.74
N MET A 55 17.66 4.54 -3.99
CA MET A 55 17.21 4.54 -2.59
C MET A 55 18.06 5.47 -1.70
N LYS A 56 19.38 5.51 -1.91
CA LYS A 56 20.27 6.42 -1.16
C LYS A 56 20.05 7.89 -1.53
N GLU A 57 19.81 8.18 -2.79
CA GLU A 57 19.46 9.52 -3.27
C GLU A 57 18.12 9.97 -2.72
N TYR A 58 17.13 9.09 -2.73
CA TYR A 58 15.81 9.30 -2.13
C TYR A 58 15.91 9.62 -0.63
N GLN A 59 16.63 8.82 0.15
CA GLN A 59 16.85 9.07 1.58
C GLN A 59 17.47 10.44 1.82
N LYS A 60 18.52 10.78 1.06
CA LYS A 60 19.20 12.07 1.17
C LYS A 60 18.26 13.23 0.87
N GLU A 61 17.47 13.13 -0.19
CA GLU A 61 16.54 14.20 -0.57
C GLU A 61 15.42 14.36 0.45
N VAL A 62 14.78 13.27 0.89
CA VAL A 62 13.72 13.36 1.90
C VAL A 62 14.24 13.95 3.22
N LEU A 63 15.44 13.58 3.67
CA LEU A 63 16.06 14.17 4.86
C LEU A 63 16.37 15.65 4.67
N HIS A 64 16.80 16.06 3.47
CA HIS A 64 16.99 17.47 3.14
C HIS A 64 15.66 18.24 3.22
N LEU A 65 14.58 17.73 2.63
CA LEU A 65 13.25 18.35 2.66
C LEU A 65 12.66 18.39 4.08
N LYS A 66 12.89 17.36 4.89
CA LYS A 66 12.52 17.30 6.31
C LYS A 66 13.08 18.49 7.08
N GLU A 67 14.36 18.83 6.86
CA GLU A 67 14.98 19.99 7.50
C GLU A 67 14.54 21.32 6.86
N LYS A 68 14.44 21.37 5.52
CA LYS A 68 14.09 22.59 4.78
C LYS A 68 12.69 23.11 5.13
N TYR A 69 11.73 22.21 5.34
CA TYR A 69 10.31 22.57 5.54
C TYR A 69 9.82 22.35 6.99
N LYS A 70 10.73 22.09 7.96
CA LYS A 70 10.39 21.73 9.35
C LYS A 70 9.46 22.70 10.08
N ASP A 71 9.49 24.00 9.70
CA ASP A 71 8.63 25.03 10.30
C ASP A 71 7.24 25.11 9.65
N GLN A 72 7.00 24.36 8.58
CA GLN A 72 5.75 24.39 7.79
C GLN A 72 5.00 23.06 7.82
N ILE A 73 5.72 21.95 7.74
CA ILE A 73 5.16 20.60 7.70
C ILE A 73 6.14 19.60 8.31
N SER A 74 5.63 18.59 8.98
CA SER A 74 6.44 17.42 9.38
C SER A 74 6.63 16.50 8.18
N VAL A 75 7.88 16.16 7.84
CA VAL A 75 8.20 15.20 6.77
C VAL A 75 8.80 13.95 7.38
N ARG A 76 8.32 12.77 6.99
CA ARG A 76 8.82 11.46 7.43
C ARG A 76 9.46 10.69 6.29
N LEU A 77 10.60 10.08 6.57
CA LEU A 77 11.28 9.16 5.65
C LEU A 77 10.77 7.73 5.89
N GLY A 78 9.92 7.23 5.03
CA GLY A 78 9.47 5.85 5.04
C GLY A 78 9.91 5.10 3.78
N LEU A 79 9.45 3.87 3.68
CA LEU A 79 9.66 2.98 2.53
C LEU A 79 8.48 2.04 2.40
N GLU A 80 7.96 1.86 1.20
CA GLU A 80 7.11 0.72 0.89
C GLU A 80 8.01 -0.49 0.63
N TYR A 81 8.08 -1.33 1.67
CA TYR A 81 8.96 -2.50 1.73
C TYR A 81 8.24 -3.74 1.23
N ASP A 82 8.51 -4.11 -0.02
CA ASP A 82 7.99 -5.34 -0.59
C ASP A 82 8.66 -6.57 0.04
N ILE A 83 7.88 -7.63 0.27
CA ILE A 83 8.34 -8.88 0.88
C ILE A 83 9.39 -9.63 0.05
N GLN A 84 9.49 -9.34 -1.24
CA GLN A 84 10.50 -9.89 -2.15
C GLN A 84 11.76 -9.01 -2.27
N SER A 85 11.83 -7.88 -1.56
CA SER A 85 13.01 -7.00 -1.60
C SER A 85 14.18 -7.53 -0.80
N ASP A 86 15.41 -7.44 -1.37
CA ASP A 86 16.61 -8.06 -0.80
C ASP A 86 17.55 -7.08 -0.08
N CYS A 87 17.35 -5.77 -0.19
CA CYS A 87 18.38 -4.76 0.13
C CYS A 87 17.90 -3.66 1.09
N VAL A 88 17.00 -3.97 2.03
CA VAL A 88 16.48 -2.95 2.96
C VAL A 88 17.14 -3.07 4.33
N ASN A 89 17.66 -1.94 4.83
CA ASN A 89 17.99 -1.79 6.23
C ASN A 89 16.88 -1.00 6.94
N PRO A 90 16.01 -1.65 7.72
CA PRO A 90 14.87 -0.99 8.37
C PRO A 90 15.22 0.20 9.25
N ALA A 91 16.43 0.19 9.86
CA ALA A 91 16.87 1.24 10.76
C ALA A 91 17.17 2.58 10.08
N GLU A 92 17.19 2.62 8.75
CA GLU A 92 17.41 3.84 7.96
C GLU A 92 16.15 4.65 7.70
N TYR A 93 14.98 4.17 8.14
CA TYR A 93 13.67 4.77 7.88
C TYR A 93 12.94 5.11 9.18
N ASP A 94 12.15 6.18 9.16
CA ASP A 94 11.28 6.57 10.28
C ASP A 94 10.12 5.56 10.46
N TYR A 95 9.66 4.94 9.35
CA TYR A 95 8.60 3.91 9.33
C TYR A 95 8.68 3.07 8.05
N LEU A 96 8.03 1.91 8.08
CA LEU A 96 7.91 1.00 6.94
C LEU A 96 6.44 0.65 6.67
N ILE A 97 6.08 0.64 5.41
CA ILE A 97 4.84 0.06 4.90
C ILE A 97 5.20 -1.28 4.27
N GLY A 98 4.61 -2.36 4.75
CA GLY A 98 4.85 -3.69 4.20
C GLY A 98 3.88 -4.01 3.08
N ALA A 99 4.38 -4.44 1.94
CA ALA A 99 3.60 -4.74 0.74
C ALA A 99 3.92 -6.10 0.13
N ALA A 100 3.00 -6.63 -0.66
CA ALA A 100 3.17 -7.79 -1.51
C ALA A 100 2.61 -7.47 -2.89
N HIS A 101 3.49 -7.18 -3.86
CA HIS A 101 3.10 -6.84 -5.24
C HIS A 101 3.18 -8.03 -6.20
N CYS A 102 3.78 -9.14 -5.77
CA CYS A 102 3.93 -10.32 -6.61
C CYS A 102 3.57 -11.60 -5.84
N VAL A 103 3.09 -12.58 -6.59
CA VAL A 103 3.01 -13.98 -6.15
C VAL A 103 4.17 -14.74 -6.77
N PHE A 104 4.88 -15.55 -5.97
CA PHE A 104 5.91 -16.44 -6.50
C PHE A 104 5.34 -17.81 -6.79
N LYS A 105 5.38 -18.25 -8.06
CA LYS A 105 4.86 -19.54 -8.52
C LYS A 105 5.73 -20.15 -9.62
N ASP A 106 6.07 -21.39 -9.46
CA ASP A 106 6.82 -22.19 -10.45
C ASP A 106 8.10 -21.52 -10.98
N GLY A 107 8.80 -20.80 -10.08
CA GLY A 107 10.03 -20.08 -10.42
C GLY A 107 9.82 -18.69 -11.00
N HIS A 108 8.58 -18.19 -11.06
CA HIS A 108 8.22 -16.89 -11.62
C HIS A 108 7.60 -15.97 -10.57
N TYR A 109 7.94 -14.68 -10.65
CA TYR A 109 7.23 -13.62 -9.94
C TYR A 109 6.08 -13.13 -10.83
N ILE A 110 4.85 -13.26 -10.35
CA ILE A 110 3.64 -12.88 -11.07
C ILE A 110 3.10 -11.62 -10.41
N PRO A 111 3.19 -10.45 -11.07
CA PRO A 111 2.71 -9.20 -10.49
C PRO A 111 1.20 -9.22 -10.29
N VAL A 112 0.76 -8.72 -9.14
CA VAL A 112 -0.66 -8.58 -8.76
C VAL A 112 -1.23 -7.26 -9.26
N ASP A 113 -0.37 -6.24 -9.32
CA ASP A 113 -0.73 -4.87 -9.67
C ASP A 113 -0.64 -4.58 -11.18
N LEU A 114 -1.05 -5.53 -12.00
CA LEU A 114 -1.14 -5.39 -13.46
C LEU A 114 -2.46 -4.75 -13.89
N GLY A 115 -2.52 -4.30 -15.15
CA GLY A 115 -3.77 -4.03 -15.84
C GLY A 115 -4.56 -5.31 -16.11
N TYR A 116 -5.87 -5.18 -16.39
CA TYR A 116 -6.76 -6.33 -16.55
C TYR A 116 -6.30 -7.30 -17.66
N ALA A 117 -5.82 -6.78 -18.78
CA ALA A 117 -5.39 -7.61 -19.91
C ALA A 117 -4.18 -8.47 -19.57
N GLU A 118 -3.16 -7.85 -18.96
CA GLU A 118 -1.93 -8.52 -18.55
C GLU A 118 -2.19 -9.53 -17.43
N LEU A 119 -3.04 -9.16 -16.46
CA LEU A 119 -3.44 -10.05 -15.37
C LEU A 119 -4.19 -11.27 -15.91
N SER A 120 -5.14 -11.09 -16.85
CA SER A 120 -5.87 -12.19 -17.45
C SER A 120 -4.95 -13.15 -18.19
N GLN A 121 -3.92 -12.62 -18.87
CA GLN A 121 -2.92 -13.46 -19.54
C GLN A 121 -2.08 -14.25 -18.53
N ALA A 122 -1.63 -13.61 -17.45
CA ALA A 122 -0.89 -14.27 -16.38
C ALA A 122 -1.73 -15.38 -15.69
N LEU A 123 -3.00 -15.11 -15.41
CA LEU A 123 -3.92 -16.12 -14.86
C LEU A 123 -4.08 -17.32 -15.78
N SER A 124 -4.25 -17.10 -17.09
CA SER A 124 -4.33 -18.19 -18.06
C SER A 124 -3.04 -19.01 -18.11
N LEU A 125 -1.87 -18.37 -18.01
CA LEU A 125 -0.58 -19.03 -18.15
C LEU A 125 -0.17 -19.83 -16.91
N TYR A 126 -0.41 -19.30 -15.71
CA TYR A 126 0.12 -19.84 -14.46
C TYR A 126 -0.93 -20.50 -13.55
N TYR A 127 -2.22 -20.28 -13.83
CA TYR A 127 -3.34 -20.71 -12.98
C TYR A 127 -4.47 -21.39 -13.74
N ASP A 128 -4.28 -21.70 -15.04
CA ASP A 128 -5.34 -22.28 -15.88
C ASP A 128 -6.66 -21.46 -15.84
N GLY A 129 -6.57 -20.15 -15.58
CA GLY A 129 -7.71 -19.26 -15.40
C GLY A 129 -8.36 -19.29 -14.02
N ASP A 130 -7.86 -20.09 -13.06
CA ASP A 130 -8.40 -20.13 -11.68
C ASP A 130 -7.94 -18.89 -10.88
N VAL A 131 -8.76 -17.84 -10.92
CA VAL A 131 -8.54 -16.58 -10.19
C VAL A 131 -8.53 -16.77 -8.66
N TYR A 132 -9.24 -17.78 -8.16
CA TYR A 132 -9.25 -18.04 -6.70
C TYR A 132 -7.95 -18.70 -6.24
N ALA A 133 -7.37 -19.59 -7.04
CA ALA A 133 -6.05 -20.13 -6.72
C ALA A 133 -4.97 -19.02 -6.70
N PHE A 134 -5.06 -18.05 -7.60
CA PHE A 134 -4.19 -16.86 -7.58
C PHE A 134 -4.40 -16.03 -6.32
N ALA A 135 -5.66 -15.75 -5.93
CA ALA A 135 -5.97 -15.01 -4.71
C ALA A 135 -5.50 -15.76 -3.44
N GLU A 136 -5.66 -17.09 -3.40
CA GLU A 136 -5.17 -17.92 -2.30
C GLU A 136 -3.63 -17.83 -2.16
N ASP A 137 -2.90 -17.84 -3.28
CA ASP A 137 -1.44 -17.70 -3.27
C ASP A 137 -1.03 -16.26 -2.88
N TYR A 138 -1.75 -15.24 -3.36
CA TYR A 138 -1.54 -13.85 -2.94
C TYR A 138 -1.67 -13.68 -1.42
N TYR A 139 -2.74 -14.18 -0.81
CA TYR A 139 -2.94 -14.04 0.63
C TYR A 139 -1.93 -14.83 1.47
N LYS A 140 -1.33 -15.91 0.92
CA LYS A 140 -0.18 -16.57 1.56
C LYS A 140 1.05 -15.66 1.60
N GLU A 141 1.26 -14.83 0.57
CA GLU A 141 2.34 -13.83 0.59
C GLU A 141 2.01 -12.69 1.56
N VAL A 142 0.79 -12.14 1.52
CA VAL A 142 0.32 -11.08 2.44
C VAL A 142 0.51 -11.50 3.91
N ALA A 143 0.17 -12.74 4.26
CA ALA A 143 0.34 -13.24 5.63
C ALA A 143 1.78 -13.20 6.16
N LYS A 144 2.78 -13.16 5.26
CA LYS A 144 4.21 -13.10 5.62
C LYS A 144 4.75 -11.68 5.79
N ILE A 145 3.96 -10.63 5.44
CA ILE A 145 4.45 -9.24 5.37
C ILE A 145 5.14 -8.85 6.68
N TYR A 146 4.46 -8.96 7.82
CA TYR A 146 5.04 -8.54 9.09
C TYR A 146 6.25 -9.40 9.51
N GLU A 147 6.21 -10.69 9.27
CA GLU A 147 7.35 -11.58 9.59
C GLU A 147 8.62 -11.14 8.85
N LYS A 148 8.49 -10.79 7.58
CA LYS A 148 9.61 -10.42 6.70
C LYS A 148 10.07 -8.99 6.87
N THR A 149 9.14 -8.04 7.00
CA THR A 149 9.46 -6.62 6.92
C THR A 149 9.53 -5.91 8.26
N ARG A 150 8.85 -6.45 9.29
CA ARG A 150 8.68 -5.79 10.60
C ARG A 150 8.08 -4.39 10.47
N CYS A 151 7.25 -4.17 9.46
CA CYS A 151 6.61 -2.90 9.16
C CYS A 151 5.63 -2.44 10.24
N GLN A 152 5.36 -1.16 10.26
CA GLN A 152 4.32 -0.55 11.10
C GLN A 152 2.95 -0.54 10.41
N ILE A 153 2.93 -0.51 9.07
CA ILE A 153 1.72 -0.37 8.27
C ILE A 153 1.66 -1.52 7.26
N ILE A 154 0.48 -2.13 7.09
CA ILE A 154 0.19 -3.06 6.00
C ILE A 154 -0.44 -2.29 4.85
N ALA A 155 0.22 -2.28 3.70
CA ALA A 155 -0.27 -1.65 2.48
C ALA A 155 -1.52 -2.37 1.94
N HIS A 156 -2.40 -1.65 1.27
CA HIS A 156 -3.50 -2.13 0.40
C HIS A 156 -3.78 -3.64 0.47
N PHE A 157 -4.22 -4.11 1.63
CA PHE A 157 -4.29 -5.53 2.05
C PHE A 157 -4.88 -6.50 1.00
N ASP A 158 -5.87 -6.07 0.24
CA ASP A 158 -6.57 -6.86 -0.77
C ASP A 158 -6.31 -6.36 -2.21
N LEU A 159 -5.06 -5.95 -2.52
CA LEU A 159 -4.63 -5.47 -3.83
C LEU A 159 -5.03 -6.40 -4.98
N VAL A 160 -5.10 -7.71 -4.74
CA VAL A 160 -5.57 -8.72 -5.70
C VAL A 160 -6.96 -8.42 -6.28
N THR A 161 -7.72 -7.55 -5.63
CA THR A 161 -9.07 -7.11 -6.06
C THR A 161 -9.05 -5.90 -7.00
N LYS A 162 -7.89 -5.34 -7.34
CA LYS A 162 -7.74 -4.12 -8.16
C LYS A 162 -8.59 -4.14 -9.43
N CYS A 163 -8.58 -5.23 -10.15
CA CYS A 163 -9.24 -5.32 -11.46
C CYS A 163 -10.66 -5.87 -11.44
N ILE A 164 -11.31 -6.03 -10.28
CA ILE A 164 -12.70 -6.53 -10.21
C ILE A 164 -13.64 -5.63 -11.02
N GLU A 165 -13.54 -4.32 -10.84
CA GLU A 165 -14.39 -3.35 -11.55
C GLU A 165 -13.97 -3.18 -13.02
N CYS A 166 -12.79 -3.69 -13.41
CA CYS A 166 -12.30 -3.73 -14.78
C CYS A 166 -12.66 -5.03 -15.52
N GLY A 167 -13.37 -5.98 -14.86
CA GLY A 167 -13.84 -7.21 -15.48
C GLY A 167 -13.19 -8.51 -14.97
N LEU A 168 -12.32 -8.46 -13.96
CA LEU A 168 -11.78 -9.66 -13.32
C LEU A 168 -12.92 -10.44 -12.65
N ALA A 169 -13.05 -11.72 -13.00
CA ALA A 169 -14.12 -12.60 -12.50
C ALA A 169 -13.81 -13.14 -11.09
N LEU A 170 -13.46 -12.25 -10.16
CA LEU A 170 -13.21 -12.55 -8.76
C LEU A 170 -14.38 -12.05 -7.90
N ASP A 171 -15.19 -12.97 -7.36
CA ASP A 171 -16.25 -12.63 -6.39
C ASP A 171 -15.66 -12.70 -4.97
N ILE A 172 -15.57 -11.54 -4.29
CA ILE A 172 -15.08 -11.46 -2.92
C ILE A 172 -15.95 -12.20 -1.89
N ARG A 173 -17.18 -12.63 -2.28
CA ARG A 173 -18.08 -13.42 -1.44
C ARG A 173 -17.83 -14.92 -1.57
N ASP A 174 -17.04 -15.35 -2.56
CA ASP A 174 -16.69 -16.76 -2.73
C ASP A 174 -16.00 -17.31 -1.49
N PRO A 175 -16.39 -18.52 -1.01
CA PRO A 175 -15.80 -19.12 0.18
C PRO A 175 -14.27 -19.31 0.11
N ARG A 176 -13.70 -19.58 -1.07
CA ARG A 176 -12.23 -19.73 -1.24
C ARG A 176 -11.53 -18.40 -1.01
N TYR A 177 -12.03 -17.33 -1.65
CA TYR A 177 -11.49 -15.98 -1.45
C TYR A 177 -11.57 -15.58 0.02
N ARG A 178 -12.75 -15.70 0.64
CA ARG A 178 -12.97 -15.32 2.03
C ARG A 178 -12.06 -16.07 2.99
N ALA A 179 -11.96 -17.39 2.84
CA ALA A 179 -11.12 -18.20 3.70
C ALA A 179 -9.64 -17.78 3.63
N ALA A 180 -9.14 -17.48 2.43
CA ALA A 180 -7.76 -17.04 2.24
C ALA A 180 -7.52 -15.63 2.84
N ALA A 181 -8.41 -14.68 2.55
CA ALA A 181 -8.31 -13.31 3.05
C ALA A 181 -8.40 -13.24 4.59
N GLU A 182 -9.39 -13.95 5.17
CA GLU A 182 -9.59 -13.99 6.62
C GLU A 182 -8.40 -14.67 7.34
N ALA A 183 -7.82 -15.74 6.79
CA ALA A 183 -6.65 -16.40 7.36
C ALA A 183 -5.40 -15.50 7.37
N ALA A 184 -5.17 -14.75 6.29
CA ALA A 184 -4.09 -13.78 6.21
C ALA A 184 -4.30 -12.62 7.21
N LEU A 185 -5.52 -12.09 7.26
CA LEU A 185 -5.89 -11.02 8.18
C LEU A 185 -5.73 -11.45 9.64
N ASP A 186 -6.21 -12.65 10.02
CA ASP A 186 -6.08 -13.20 11.38
C ASP A 186 -4.61 -13.42 11.77
N THR A 187 -3.73 -13.63 10.80
CA THR A 187 -2.29 -13.71 11.04
C THR A 187 -1.70 -12.33 11.34
N LEU A 188 -2.04 -11.33 10.55
CA LEU A 188 -1.51 -9.98 10.72
C LEU A 188 -2.11 -9.23 11.91
N LEU A 189 -3.35 -9.52 12.31
CA LEU A 189 -3.98 -8.96 13.51
C LEU A 189 -3.28 -9.36 14.82
N LYS A 190 -2.42 -10.38 14.81
CA LYS A 190 -1.58 -10.76 15.97
C LYS A 190 -0.32 -9.90 16.09
N ALA A 191 0.00 -9.13 15.06
CA ALA A 191 1.15 -8.24 15.01
C ALA A 191 0.76 -6.80 15.39
N PRO A 192 1.69 -5.98 15.89
CA PRO A 192 1.44 -4.57 16.20
C PRO A 192 1.48 -3.71 14.93
N VAL A 193 0.53 -3.92 14.03
CA VAL A 193 0.47 -3.24 12.73
C VAL A 193 -0.81 -2.42 12.59
N LEU A 194 -0.74 -1.42 11.72
CA LEU A 194 -1.88 -0.66 11.22
C LEU A 194 -2.25 -1.17 9.83
N PHE A 195 -3.53 -1.22 9.52
CA PHE A 195 -4.00 -1.51 8.16
C PHE A 195 -4.35 -0.22 7.44
N GLU A 196 -3.90 -0.05 6.21
CA GLU A 196 -4.32 1.10 5.42
C GLU A 196 -5.82 1.03 5.09
N ILE A 197 -6.48 2.19 5.14
CA ILE A 197 -7.63 2.46 4.28
C ILE A 197 -7.06 3.22 3.10
N ASN A 198 -6.75 2.49 2.02
CA ASN A 198 -5.99 2.99 0.89
C ASN A 198 -6.92 3.40 -0.25
N THR A 199 -6.83 4.66 -0.66
CA THR A 199 -7.69 5.26 -1.69
C THR A 199 -7.02 5.35 -3.07
N GLY A 200 -5.79 4.86 -3.22
CA GLY A 200 -4.99 5.00 -4.43
C GLY A 200 -5.64 4.40 -5.69
N ALA A 201 -6.29 3.24 -5.59
CA ALA A 201 -7.00 2.66 -6.73
C ALA A 201 -8.19 3.51 -7.19
N ILE A 202 -8.81 4.29 -6.28
CA ILE A 202 -9.91 5.20 -6.63
C ILE A 202 -9.37 6.39 -7.43
N SER A 203 -8.29 7.03 -6.96
CA SER A 203 -7.68 8.17 -7.65
C SER A 203 -7.17 7.82 -9.05
N ARG A 204 -6.73 6.57 -9.25
CA ARG A 204 -6.27 6.03 -10.53
C ARG A 204 -7.38 5.41 -11.40
N GLY A 205 -8.65 5.41 -10.93
CA GLY A 205 -9.81 4.97 -11.69
C GLY A 205 -9.96 3.45 -11.84
N TYR A 206 -9.29 2.65 -11.04
CA TYR A 206 -9.42 1.19 -11.05
C TYR A 206 -10.60 0.71 -10.21
N ARG A 207 -10.92 1.42 -9.13
CA ARG A 207 -11.98 1.05 -8.18
C ARG A 207 -12.82 2.25 -7.78
N THR A 208 -14.02 1.98 -7.28
CA THR A 208 -14.92 2.98 -6.66
C THR A 208 -14.86 2.94 -5.13
N THR A 209 -14.20 1.92 -4.56
CA THR A 209 -14.04 1.72 -3.11
C THR A 209 -12.57 1.56 -2.74
N PRO A 210 -12.15 1.95 -1.52
CA PRO A 210 -10.76 1.80 -1.08
C PRO A 210 -10.39 0.33 -0.81
N TYR A 211 -9.11 0.08 -0.59
CA TYR A 211 -8.62 -1.12 0.07
C TYR A 211 -8.58 -0.92 1.60
N PRO A 212 -8.80 -1.97 2.40
CA PRO A 212 -9.44 -3.21 2.01
C PRO A 212 -10.95 -3.06 1.84
N ASP A 213 -11.57 -4.08 1.26
CA ASP A 213 -13.03 -4.17 1.13
C ASP A 213 -13.76 -4.02 2.47
N GLU A 214 -15.01 -3.53 2.43
CA GLU A 214 -15.81 -3.26 3.62
C GLU A 214 -16.00 -4.47 4.55
N MET A 215 -16.03 -5.69 4.01
CA MET A 215 -16.13 -6.92 4.80
C MET A 215 -14.85 -7.13 5.64
N LEU A 216 -13.69 -6.85 5.08
CA LEU A 216 -12.40 -6.93 5.78
C LEU A 216 -12.25 -5.79 6.80
N LEU A 217 -12.71 -4.57 6.47
CA LEU A 217 -12.77 -3.46 7.43
C LEU A 217 -13.62 -3.79 8.64
N ALA A 218 -14.81 -4.39 8.44
CA ALA A 218 -15.65 -4.84 9.53
C ALA A 218 -14.92 -5.88 10.41
N ARG A 219 -14.21 -6.83 9.78
CA ARG A 219 -13.42 -7.85 10.52
C ARG A 219 -12.27 -7.24 11.31
N ILE A 220 -11.58 -6.22 10.76
CA ILE A 220 -10.54 -5.46 11.48
C ILE A 220 -11.14 -4.78 12.71
N ALA A 221 -12.30 -4.14 12.57
CA ALA A 221 -13.00 -3.48 13.68
C ALA A 221 -13.41 -4.49 14.77
N ASP A 222 -14.04 -5.61 14.39
CA ASP A 222 -14.47 -6.66 15.30
C ASP A 222 -13.31 -7.27 16.10
N ALA A 223 -12.13 -7.35 15.50
CA ALA A 223 -10.91 -7.83 16.15
C ALA A 223 -10.18 -6.76 16.98
N GLY A 224 -10.67 -5.50 16.99
CA GLY A 224 -10.00 -4.38 17.66
C GLY A 224 -8.72 -3.91 16.97
N GLY A 225 -8.54 -4.23 15.69
CA GLY A 225 -7.40 -3.78 14.88
C GLY A 225 -7.43 -2.28 14.62
N SER A 226 -6.29 -1.72 14.31
CA SER A 226 -6.13 -0.29 14.06
C SER A 226 -5.90 -0.02 12.57
N VAL A 227 -6.40 1.12 12.10
CA VAL A 227 -6.26 1.56 10.71
C VAL A 227 -5.60 2.92 10.60
N ILE A 228 -5.06 3.21 9.42
CA ILE A 228 -4.51 4.51 9.04
C ILE A 228 -5.00 4.87 7.64
N LEU A 229 -5.21 6.17 7.36
CA LEU A 229 -5.56 6.61 6.01
C LEU A 229 -4.30 6.66 5.14
N ALA A 230 -4.43 6.20 3.90
CA ALA A 230 -3.37 6.21 2.90
C ALA A 230 -3.94 6.53 1.52
N SER A 231 -3.34 7.46 0.79
CA SER A 231 -3.78 7.78 -0.56
C SER A 231 -2.97 7.06 -1.63
N ASP A 232 -1.80 6.51 -1.28
CA ASP A 232 -0.91 5.87 -2.24
C ASP A 232 -0.72 6.78 -3.47
N SER A 233 -0.43 8.05 -3.11
CA SER A 233 -0.41 9.15 -4.07
C SER A 233 0.85 9.10 -4.93
N HIS A 234 0.64 9.14 -6.25
CA HIS A 234 1.70 9.22 -7.26
C HIS A 234 1.77 10.59 -7.92
N ALA A 235 0.94 11.56 -7.48
CA ALA A 235 0.90 12.91 -8.03
C ALA A 235 0.43 13.94 -6.99
N THR A 236 0.79 15.20 -7.20
CA THR A 236 0.52 16.30 -6.28
C THR A 236 -0.97 16.56 -6.00
N ASP A 237 -1.86 16.22 -6.93
CA ASP A 237 -3.30 16.43 -6.83
C ASP A 237 -4.06 15.30 -6.11
N THR A 238 -3.34 14.26 -5.63
CA THR A 238 -3.95 13.10 -4.99
C THR A 238 -3.47 12.84 -3.56
N ILE A 239 -2.76 13.79 -2.93
CA ILE A 239 -2.14 13.62 -1.60
C ILE A 239 -3.13 13.20 -0.52
N THR A 240 -4.33 13.79 -0.50
CA THR A 240 -5.38 13.42 0.47
C THR A 240 -6.66 12.96 -0.22
N TYR A 241 -6.53 12.44 -1.43
CA TYR A 241 -7.66 12.03 -2.25
C TYR A 241 -8.51 10.97 -1.54
N GLY A 242 -9.83 11.20 -1.50
CA GLY A 242 -10.79 10.24 -0.96
C GLY A 242 -10.81 10.10 0.57
N PHE A 243 -10.01 10.85 1.33
CA PHE A 243 -9.93 10.71 2.79
C PHE A 243 -11.23 11.06 3.52
N ASP A 244 -12.01 12.03 3.03
CA ASP A 244 -13.31 12.35 3.61
C ASP A 244 -14.32 11.19 3.45
N ASP A 245 -14.25 10.43 2.36
CA ASP A 245 -15.09 9.24 2.15
C ASP A 245 -14.56 8.06 2.97
N ALA A 246 -13.25 7.86 3.04
CA ALA A 246 -12.63 6.86 3.92
C ALA A 246 -13.01 7.10 5.41
N MET A 247 -13.10 8.36 5.85
CA MET A 247 -13.57 8.70 7.19
C MET A 247 -15.04 8.31 7.45
N LYS A 248 -15.87 8.21 6.42
CA LYS A 248 -17.24 7.68 6.57
C LYS A 248 -17.21 6.19 6.92
N LEU A 249 -16.27 5.43 6.29
CA LEU A 249 -16.06 4.01 6.60
C LEU A 249 -15.51 3.81 8.03
N VAL A 250 -14.55 4.65 8.46
CA VAL A 250 -14.05 4.65 9.84
C VAL A 250 -15.22 4.80 10.84
N LYS A 251 -16.12 5.75 10.58
CA LYS A 251 -17.30 5.98 11.45
C LYS A 251 -18.32 4.85 11.36
N LYS A 252 -18.57 4.35 10.14
CA LYS A 252 -19.57 3.30 9.87
C LYS A 252 -19.25 2.01 10.61
N TYR A 253 -17.98 1.62 10.64
CA TYR A 253 -17.52 0.37 11.27
C TYR A 253 -16.93 0.55 12.67
N GLY A 254 -16.83 1.80 13.17
CA GLY A 254 -16.23 2.06 14.48
C GLY A 254 -14.75 1.70 14.56
N LEU A 255 -14.01 1.88 13.44
CA LEU A 255 -12.60 1.52 13.33
C LEU A 255 -11.72 2.38 14.25
N ASN A 256 -10.70 1.78 14.83
CA ASN A 256 -9.68 2.48 15.61
C ASN A 256 -8.69 3.17 14.68
N LEU A 257 -8.93 4.46 14.41
CA LEU A 257 -8.09 5.25 13.51
C LEU A 257 -6.89 5.83 14.24
N VAL A 258 -5.69 5.48 13.78
CA VAL A 258 -4.44 6.18 14.11
C VAL A 258 -4.26 7.31 13.11
N SER A 259 -4.37 8.55 13.58
CA SER A 259 -4.30 9.74 12.72
C SER A 259 -2.88 10.22 12.47
N ARG A 260 -1.92 9.77 13.28
CA ARG A 260 -0.49 10.12 13.20
C ARG A 260 0.36 8.99 13.78
N LEU A 261 1.51 8.73 13.15
CA LEU A 261 2.53 7.84 13.69
C LEU A 261 3.31 8.53 14.81
N ASP A 262 3.70 7.76 15.82
CA ASP A 262 4.53 8.24 16.95
C ASP A 262 5.97 8.55 16.53
#